data_75373a979e4b62ffd70d966edd70bc69
#
_entry.id   75373a979e4b62ffd70d966edd70bc69
#
_cell.length_a   1.000
_cell.length_b   1.000
_cell.length_c   1.000
_cell.angle_alpha   90.00
_cell.angle_beta   90.00
_cell.angle_gamma   90.00
#
_symmetry.space_group_name_H-M   'P 1'
#
loop_
_entity.id
_entity.type
_entity.pdbx_description
1 polymer ?
#
loop_
_entity_poly.entity_id
_entity_poly.type
_entity_poly.pdbx_seq_one_letter_code
_entity_poly.pdbx_strand_id
1 'polypeptide(L)'
;MESGASIQALNGATGEVLWQYNRSLPESLRNGQQSRMKNLAIYGDALYAPTPDGHVIALETKTGKVIWDHAVMSPDAAGAAPFSMTGGPVVAKGKVIIGTSLGINTPGGNYIVGLDATSGEESWRFNTIAKPGEPGGDSWNGAPFEERYGGGVWTSGSYDPVRNLVYFGTGNTYDVGTLMLPQKRVGESRDALYTDSTLALNPDTGKLVWHSQHMKRDVWDLDWVFEQSLLTLPVNGKPTELVVTGGKTAIFAAMDRSTGKHVFSRDLGLQNIVTSIDPATGEQIPNPALEPEPGKTKLLCPNFNGARNWPTTAFNPASYILYVPLVETCADYSWTPRSPGQIAAGGDDIHAATRPRPDGDGKFGRIEAINLATGKVLWIHRQRAPLVSSLLATAGDLVFVGALDRFFSAYHAGTGELLWQTQLNAAPNSSPVTYSVQGEQYVAVVSGGGGPLSSGSASLTPEIDNPAGGTTLWVFKLPSR
;
A
#
# COMPACT_ATOMS: atom_id res chain seq x y z
N MET A 1 8.48 -0.72 -28.31
CA MET A 1 7.27 -0.81 -27.47
C MET A 1 7.12 0.54 -26.78
N GLU A 2 6.07 1.24 -27.10
CA GLU A 2 5.78 2.50 -26.40
C GLU A 2 5.50 2.16 -24.93
N SER A 3 6.21 2.79 -24.01
CA SER A 3 5.96 2.70 -22.57
C SER A 3 4.69 3.48 -22.22
N GLY A 4 3.55 2.96 -22.67
CA GLY A 4 2.24 3.55 -22.42
C GLY A 4 1.45 2.71 -21.43
N ALA A 5 0.42 3.27 -20.84
CA ALA A 5 -0.56 2.49 -20.10
C ALA A 5 -1.29 1.58 -21.09
N SER A 6 -1.03 0.28 -21.00
CA SER A 6 -1.68 -0.74 -21.81
C SER A 6 -2.46 -1.68 -20.89
N ILE A 7 -3.70 -1.99 -21.30
CA ILE A 7 -4.56 -2.97 -20.63
C ILE A 7 -4.91 -4.03 -21.65
N GLN A 8 -4.75 -5.29 -21.27
CA GLN A 8 -5.05 -6.44 -22.13
C GLN A 8 -6.04 -7.37 -21.45
N ALA A 9 -6.97 -7.90 -22.23
CA ALA A 9 -7.76 -9.05 -21.84
C ALA A 9 -7.23 -10.30 -22.53
N LEU A 10 -7.04 -11.34 -21.75
CA LEU A 10 -6.50 -12.60 -22.23
C LEU A 10 -7.52 -13.72 -22.02
N ASN A 11 -7.53 -14.68 -22.94
CA ASN A 11 -8.21 -15.94 -22.72
C ASN A 11 -7.54 -16.67 -21.55
N GLY A 12 -8.29 -16.92 -20.49
CA GLY A 12 -7.74 -17.51 -19.26
C GLY A 12 -7.20 -18.94 -19.40
N ALA A 13 -7.63 -19.68 -20.44
CA ALA A 13 -7.15 -21.02 -20.70
C ALA A 13 -5.93 -21.07 -21.63
N THR A 14 -5.87 -20.17 -22.62
CA THR A 14 -4.88 -20.22 -23.70
C THR A 14 -3.83 -19.12 -23.64
N GLY A 15 -4.11 -18.03 -22.93
CA GLY A 15 -3.26 -16.84 -22.90
C GLY A 15 -3.39 -15.96 -24.16
N GLU A 16 -4.28 -16.32 -25.10
CA GLU A 16 -4.53 -15.54 -26.32
C GLU A 16 -5.08 -14.16 -25.99
N VAL A 17 -4.55 -13.12 -26.66
CA VAL A 17 -5.04 -11.73 -26.49
C VAL A 17 -6.41 -11.60 -27.15
N LEU A 18 -7.43 -11.31 -26.35
CA LEU A 18 -8.80 -11.06 -26.84
C LEU A 18 -8.97 -9.63 -27.32
N TRP A 19 -8.43 -8.68 -26.56
CA TRP A 19 -8.36 -7.27 -26.94
C TRP A 19 -7.25 -6.57 -26.17
N GLN A 20 -6.83 -5.42 -26.70
CA GLN A 20 -5.84 -4.54 -26.08
C GLN A 20 -6.28 -3.09 -26.19
N TYR A 21 -6.22 -2.37 -25.08
CA TYR A 21 -6.34 -0.91 -25.02
C TYR A 21 -4.95 -0.31 -24.81
N ASN A 22 -4.61 0.72 -25.59
CA ASN A 22 -3.39 1.49 -25.45
C ASN A 22 -3.73 2.96 -25.29
N ARG A 23 -3.24 3.59 -24.21
CA ARG A 23 -3.37 5.02 -24.01
C ARG A 23 -2.18 5.77 -24.60
N SER A 24 -2.46 6.76 -25.42
CA SER A 24 -1.43 7.67 -25.90
C SER A 24 -1.08 8.67 -24.79
N LEU A 25 0.15 8.63 -24.30
CA LEU A 25 0.61 9.53 -23.26
C LEU A 25 1.34 10.75 -23.85
N PRO A 26 1.27 11.94 -23.18
CA PRO A 26 2.13 13.07 -23.50
C PRO A 26 3.62 12.70 -23.47
N GLU A 27 4.45 13.36 -24.26
CA GLU A 27 5.89 13.05 -24.36
C GLU A 27 6.60 13.18 -23.00
N SER A 28 6.22 14.15 -22.18
CA SER A 28 6.73 14.35 -20.81
C SER A 28 6.54 13.15 -19.90
N LEU A 29 5.51 12.33 -20.15
CA LEU A 29 5.21 11.13 -19.36
C LEU A 29 5.74 9.83 -19.99
N ARG A 30 6.22 9.87 -21.26
CA ARG A 30 6.75 8.68 -21.95
C ARG A 30 8.14 8.26 -21.46
N ASN A 31 8.98 9.24 -21.10
CA ASN A 31 10.42 9.05 -20.92
C ASN A 31 10.89 8.85 -19.46
N GLY A 32 10.02 8.78 -18.47
CA GLY A 32 10.48 8.77 -17.10
C GLY A 32 9.75 7.88 -16.11
N GLN A 33 8.56 7.41 -16.42
CA GLN A 33 7.72 6.82 -15.39
C GLN A 33 6.99 5.58 -15.90
N GLN A 34 7.38 4.45 -15.38
CA GLN A 34 6.60 3.23 -15.55
C GLN A 34 5.27 3.39 -14.79
N SER A 35 4.16 3.12 -15.46
CA SER A 35 2.88 2.98 -14.78
C SER A 35 3.01 1.92 -13.68
N ARG A 36 2.74 2.31 -12.44
CA ARG A 36 2.82 1.41 -11.27
C ARG A 36 1.43 1.08 -10.75
N MET A 37 0.48 0.88 -11.63
CA MET A 37 -0.88 0.49 -11.25
C MET A 37 -0.86 -0.87 -10.57
N LYS A 38 -1.43 -0.94 -9.37
CA LYS A 38 -1.46 -2.15 -8.53
C LYS A 38 -2.79 -2.90 -8.64
N ASN A 39 -3.87 -2.22 -9.05
CA ASN A 39 -5.20 -2.80 -9.07
C ASN A 39 -6.08 -2.23 -10.18
N LEU A 40 -7.01 -3.04 -10.65
CA LEU A 40 -8.11 -2.72 -11.54
C LEU A 40 -9.42 -3.08 -10.84
N ALA A 41 -10.53 -2.43 -11.19
CA ALA A 41 -11.85 -2.81 -10.71
C ALA A 41 -12.76 -3.19 -11.86
N ILE A 42 -13.62 -4.19 -11.63
CA ILE A 42 -14.68 -4.58 -12.56
C ILE A 42 -16.01 -4.44 -11.84
N TYR A 43 -16.97 -3.80 -12.50
CA TYR A 43 -18.34 -3.69 -12.03
C TYR A 43 -19.31 -3.73 -13.21
N GLY A 44 -20.21 -4.72 -13.21
CA GLY A 44 -21.03 -5.02 -14.38
C GLY A 44 -20.19 -5.37 -15.60
N ASP A 45 -20.46 -4.76 -16.73
CA ASP A 45 -19.73 -4.95 -17.99
C ASP A 45 -18.60 -3.94 -18.19
N ALA A 46 -18.19 -3.19 -17.16
CA ALA A 46 -17.14 -2.19 -17.23
C ALA A 46 -15.93 -2.53 -16.36
N LEU A 47 -14.75 -2.26 -16.89
CA LEU A 47 -13.47 -2.30 -16.22
C LEU A 47 -12.97 -0.86 -15.99
N TYR A 48 -12.58 -0.54 -14.78
CA TYR A 48 -12.10 0.78 -14.38
C TYR A 48 -10.61 0.75 -14.05
N ALA A 49 -9.87 1.71 -14.59
CA ALA A 49 -8.43 1.82 -14.40
C ALA A 49 -7.97 3.27 -14.32
N PRO A 50 -7.00 3.59 -13.46
CA PRO A 50 -6.28 4.85 -13.54
C PRO A 50 -5.27 4.83 -14.68
N THR A 51 -4.91 6.02 -15.16
CA THR A 51 -3.88 6.18 -16.19
C THR A 51 -2.78 7.11 -15.71
N PRO A 52 -1.54 6.98 -16.24
CA PRO A 52 -0.39 7.76 -15.76
C PRO A 52 -0.54 9.28 -15.95
N ASP A 53 -1.41 9.72 -16.83
CA ASP A 53 -1.70 11.14 -17.09
C ASP A 53 -2.85 11.70 -16.22
N GLY A 54 -3.18 11.01 -15.11
CA GLY A 54 -4.10 11.54 -14.10
C GLY A 54 -5.58 11.34 -14.41
N HIS A 55 -5.92 10.44 -15.35
CA HIS A 55 -7.30 10.09 -15.66
C HIS A 55 -7.73 8.78 -15.01
N VAL A 56 -9.02 8.59 -14.87
CA VAL A 56 -9.68 7.30 -14.68
C VAL A 56 -10.48 7.00 -15.93
N ILE A 57 -10.36 5.78 -16.44
CA ILE A 57 -11.09 5.32 -17.63
C ILE A 57 -12.00 4.16 -17.27
N ALA A 58 -13.13 4.07 -17.98
CA ALA A 58 -13.98 2.89 -18.03
C ALA A 58 -13.89 2.25 -19.41
N LEU A 59 -13.61 0.95 -19.43
CA LEU A 59 -13.56 0.15 -20.65
C LEU A 59 -14.64 -0.92 -20.62
N GLU A 60 -15.27 -1.18 -21.76
CA GLU A 60 -16.15 -2.34 -21.91
C GLU A 60 -15.33 -3.63 -21.76
N THR A 61 -15.71 -4.51 -20.85
CA THR A 61 -14.94 -5.73 -20.53
C THR A 61 -14.81 -6.70 -21.73
N LYS A 62 -15.76 -6.70 -22.64
CA LYS A 62 -15.78 -7.61 -23.80
C LYS A 62 -14.90 -7.15 -24.96
N THR A 63 -14.74 -5.85 -25.15
CA THR A 63 -14.14 -5.26 -26.36
C THR A 63 -12.96 -4.35 -26.10
N GLY A 64 -12.77 -3.89 -24.85
CA GLY A 64 -11.77 -2.88 -24.48
C GLY A 64 -12.10 -1.46 -24.98
N LYS A 65 -13.30 -1.22 -25.52
CA LYS A 65 -13.73 0.12 -25.96
C LYS A 65 -13.93 1.03 -24.77
N VAL A 66 -13.50 2.29 -24.92
CA VAL A 66 -13.71 3.33 -23.89
C VAL A 66 -15.21 3.64 -23.78
N ILE A 67 -15.74 3.53 -22.56
CA ILE A 67 -17.08 3.96 -22.22
C ILE A 67 -17.02 5.43 -21.83
N TRP A 68 -16.10 5.80 -20.93
CA TRP A 68 -15.82 7.17 -20.55
C TRP A 68 -14.36 7.33 -20.11
N ASP A 69 -13.88 8.58 -20.11
CA ASP A 69 -12.52 8.99 -19.77
C ASP A 69 -12.61 10.31 -18.99
N HIS A 70 -12.26 10.29 -17.70
CA HIS A 70 -12.39 11.43 -16.79
C HIS A 70 -11.05 11.86 -16.23
N ALA A 71 -10.70 13.13 -16.37
CA ALA A 71 -9.50 13.72 -15.78
C ALA A 71 -9.76 14.01 -14.29
N VAL A 72 -9.15 13.23 -13.42
CA VAL A 72 -9.17 13.43 -11.95
C VAL A 72 -8.19 14.51 -11.52
N MET A 73 -7.07 14.61 -12.23
CA MET A 73 -5.99 15.53 -11.95
C MET A 73 -5.79 16.50 -13.12
N SER A 74 -5.33 17.71 -12.82
CA SER A 74 -4.89 18.61 -13.89
C SER A 74 -3.65 18.05 -14.62
N PRO A 75 -3.48 18.34 -15.92
CA PRO A 75 -2.29 17.91 -16.66
C PRO A 75 -0.97 18.35 -15.99
N ASP A 76 -0.95 19.54 -15.40
CA ASP A 76 0.22 20.06 -14.71
C ASP A 76 0.53 19.27 -13.42
N ALA A 77 -0.49 18.94 -12.64
CA ALA A 77 -0.34 18.10 -11.46
C ALA A 77 0.07 16.66 -11.83
N ALA A 78 -0.49 16.09 -12.89
CA ALA A 78 -0.10 14.78 -13.39
C ALA A 78 1.35 14.75 -13.88
N GLY A 79 1.81 15.79 -14.57
CA GLY A 79 3.20 15.91 -15.04
C GLY A 79 4.22 16.13 -13.92
N ALA A 80 3.81 16.77 -12.83
CA ALA A 80 4.67 17.02 -11.67
C ALA A 80 4.77 15.81 -10.72
N ALA A 81 3.82 14.86 -10.78
CA ALA A 81 3.72 13.77 -9.85
C ALA A 81 4.09 12.42 -10.51
N PRO A 82 5.26 11.86 -10.16
CA PRO A 82 5.71 10.57 -10.72
C PRO A 82 4.78 9.38 -10.41
N PHE A 83 3.85 9.51 -9.46
CA PHE A 83 3.00 8.42 -8.98
C PHE A 83 1.57 8.91 -8.73
N SER A 84 0.75 9.03 -9.78
CA SER A 84 -0.52 9.75 -9.65
C SER A 84 -1.64 9.00 -8.94
N MET A 85 -2.01 7.79 -9.38
CA MET A 85 -3.11 6.99 -8.83
C MET A 85 -2.76 5.51 -8.85
N THR A 86 -1.69 5.13 -8.15
CA THR A 86 -1.10 3.79 -8.24
C THR A 86 -1.90 2.71 -7.52
N GLY A 87 -2.81 3.08 -6.61
CA GLY A 87 -3.61 2.14 -5.82
C GLY A 87 -4.66 1.39 -6.62
N GLY A 88 -5.18 2.03 -7.64
CA GLY A 88 -6.35 1.54 -8.38
C GLY A 88 -7.67 1.76 -7.65
N PRO A 89 -8.80 1.63 -8.35
CA PRO A 89 -10.11 1.93 -7.81
C PRO A 89 -10.72 0.79 -6.99
N VAL A 90 -11.67 1.14 -6.12
CA VAL A 90 -12.68 0.25 -5.56
C VAL A 90 -14.06 0.72 -6.04
N VAL A 91 -14.98 -0.21 -6.29
CA VAL A 91 -16.34 0.15 -6.70
C VAL A 91 -17.31 -0.14 -5.56
N ALA A 92 -18.13 0.88 -5.22
CA ALA A 92 -19.14 0.83 -4.18
C ALA A 92 -20.45 1.41 -4.69
N LYS A 93 -21.53 0.61 -4.82
CA LYS A 93 -22.86 1.04 -5.25
C LYS A 93 -22.87 1.96 -6.48
N GLY A 94 -22.13 1.59 -7.52
CA GLY A 94 -22.06 2.41 -8.74
C GLY A 94 -21.20 3.68 -8.62
N LYS A 95 -20.36 3.77 -7.61
CA LYS A 95 -19.29 4.78 -7.49
C LYS A 95 -17.93 4.12 -7.65
N VAL A 96 -17.11 4.66 -8.54
CA VAL A 96 -15.70 4.32 -8.71
C VAL A 96 -14.90 5.24 -7.80
N ILE A 97 -14.26 4.69 -6.78
CA ILE A 97 -13.60 5.48 -5.74
C ILE A 97 -12.11 5.19 -5.79
N ILE A 98 -11.31 6.25 -5.88
CA ILE A 98 -9.87 6.14 -6.02
C ILE A 98 -9.15 7.26 -5.26
N GLY A 99 -7.99 6.93 -4.69
CA GLY A 99 -7.11 7.91 -4.06
C GLY A 99 -5.97 8.33 -4.97
N THR A 100 -5.41 9.51 -4.68
CA THR A 100 -4.23 10.04 -5.35
C THR A 100 -2.95 9.79 -4.55
N SER A 101 -1.85 9.70 -5.26
CA SER A 101 -0.49 9.63 -4.71
C SER A 101 0.36 10.67 -5.41
N LEU A 102 0.04 11.93 -5.15
CA LEU A 102 0.73 13.08 -5.69
C LEU A 102 2.08 13.23 -4.99
N GLY A 103 3.06 13.71 -5.74
CA GLY A 103 4.39 13.96 -5.19
C GLY A 103 4.37 15.07 -4.14
N ILE A 104 5.50 15.22 -3.49
CA ILE A 104 5.75 16.20 -2.43
C ILE A 104 5.48 17.66 -2.81
N ASN A 105 5.47 17.99 -4.10
CA ASN A 105 5.25 19.35 -4.60
C ASN A 105 3.77 19.68 -4.80
N THR A 106 2.85 18.90 -4.23
CA THR A 106 1.41 19.18 -4.32
C THR A 106 0.92 19.82 -3.02
N PRO A 107 0.79 21.16 -3.00
CA PRO A 107 0.24 21.87 -1.85
C PRO A 107 -1.17 21.40 -1.51
N GLY A 108 -1.45 21.27 -0.22
CA GLY A 108 -2.75 20.77 0.23
C GLY A 108 -2.87 19.25 0.19
N GLY A 109 -1.81 18.53 -0.21
CA GLY A 109 -1.71 17.08 -0.14
C GLY A 109 -2.56 16.32 -1.17
N ASN A 110 -2.96 15.13 -0.77
CA ASN A 110 -3.68 14.17 -1.58
C ASN A 110 -5.19 14.18 -1.32
N TYR A 111 -5.93 13.42 -2.12
CA TYR A 111 -7.38 13.32 -1.98
C TYR A 111 -7.91 11.97 -2.49
N ILE A 112 -9.12 11.65 -2.08
CA ILE A 112 -9.92 10.53 -2.57
C ILE A 112 -11.11 11.11 -3.33
N VAL A 113 -11.41 10.57 -4.51
CA VAL A 113 -12.56 10.99 -5.33
C VAL A 113 -13.52 9.83 -5.53
N GLY A 114 -14.80 10.16 -5.60
CA GLY A 114 -15.87 9.27 -6.03
C GLY A 114 -16.45 9.72 -7.36
N LEU A 115 -16.30 8.88 -8.39
CA LEU A 115 -16.86 9.09 -9.72
C LEU A 115 -18.11 8.25 -9.91
N ASP A 116 -19.07 8.73 -10.67
CA ASP A 116 -20.20 7.91 -11.09
C ASP A 116 -19.73 6.82 -12.06
N ALA A 117 -20.05 5.56 -11.78
CA ALA A 117 -19.56 4.43 -12.56
C ALA A 117 -20.09 4.42 -14.00
N THR A 118 -21.25 5.05 -14.26
CA THR A 118 -21.88 5.08 -15.59
C THR A 118 -21.41 6.25 -16.44
N SER A 119 -21.31 7.45 -15.84
CA SER A 119 -20.94 8.68 -16.57
C SER A 119 -19.47 9.10 -16.43
N GLY A 120 -18.79 8.64 -15.37
CA GLY A 120 -17.44 9.10 -15.03
C GLY A 120 -17.41 10.46 -14.31
N GLU A 121 -18.56 11.11 -14.10
CA GLU A 121 -18.63 12.42 -13.45
C GLU A 121 -18.19 12.34 -11.98
N GLU A 122 -17.39 13.33 -11.54
CA GLU A 122 -16.99 13.44 -10.15
C GLU A 122 -18.18 13.82 -9.28
N SER A 123 -18.54 12.96 -8.33
CA SER A 123 -19.63 13.16 -7.39
C SER A 123 -19.18 13.85 -6.12
N TRP A 124 -17.97 13.58 -5.66
CA TRP A 124 -17.39 14.13 -4.45
C TRP A 124 -15.87 13.96 -4.40
N ARG A 125 -15.23 14.79 -3.56
CA ARG A 125 -13.80 14.75 -3.26
C ARG A 125 -13.57 14.92 -1.76
N PHE A 126 -12.71 14.10 -1.17
CA PHE A 126 -12.27 14.18 0.21
C PHE A 126 -10.76 14.43 0.28
N ASN A 127 -10.31 15.53 0.91
CA ASN A 127 -8.89 15.79 1.10
C ASN A 127 -8.35 14.95 2.26
N THR A 128 -7.22 14.28 2.03
CA THR A 128 -6.57 13.42 3.03
C THR A 128 -5.70 14.23 4.01
N ILE A 129 -5.59 15.53 3.80
CA ILE A 129 -5.02 16.49 4.75
C ILE A 129 -6.13 17.42 5.22
N ALA A 130 -6.30 17.52 6.55
CA ALA A 130 -7.30 18.37 7.14
C ALA A 130 -7.03 19.85 6.84
N LYS A 131 -8.08 20.59 6.41
CA LYS A 131 -7.99 22.01 6.11
C LYS A 131 -8.13 22.84 7.40
N PRO A 132 -7.52 24.04 7.43
CA PRO A 132 -7.77 24.98 8.53
C PRO A 132 -9.27 25.24 8.71
N GLY A 133 -9.76 25.16 9.97
CA GLY A 133 -11.17 25.34 10.29
C GLY A 133 -12.07 24.10 10.12
N GLU A 134 -11.57 23.02 9.55
CA GLU A 134 -12.22 21.71 9.53
C GLU A 134 -11.76 20.83 10.70
N PRO A 135 -12.48 19.75 11.06
CA PRO A 135 -12.02 18.80 12.07
C PRO A 135 -10.60 18.29 11.75
N GLY A 136 -9.69 18.44 12.73
CA GLY A 136 -8.27 18.09 12.55
C GLY A 136 -7.42 19.18 11.87
N GLY A 137 -8.01 20.30 11.48
CA GLY A 137 -7.27 21.39 10.84
C GLY A 137 -6.24 22.08 11.71
N ASP A 138 -6.35 21.93 13.02
CA ASP A 138 -5.44 22.40 14.06
C ASP A 138 -4.27 21.44 14.38
N SER A 139 -4.19 20.32 13.67
CA SER A 139 -3.17 19.27 13.87
C SER A 139 -1.87 19.47 13.08
N TRP A 140 -1.68 20.58 12.41
CA TRP A 140 -0.56 20.85 11.50
C TRP A 140 0.39 21.95 12.00
N ASN A 141 0.50 22.14 13.32
CA ASN A 141 1.39 23.14 13.95
C ASN A 141 1.21 24.56 13.38
N GLY A 142 -0.02 24.92 13.01
CA GLY A 142 -0.35 26.23 12.44
C GLY A 142 0.13 26.46 11.01
N ALA A 143 0.55 25.41 10.28
CA ALA A 143 0.87 25.53 8.87
C ALA A 143 -0.37 25.92 8.06
N PRO A 144 -0.27 26.88 7.13
CA PRO A 144 -1.33 27.13 6.17
C PRO A 144 -1.53 25.90 5.26
N PHE A 145 -2.70 25.80 4.61
CA PHE A 145 -3.05 24.59 3.86
C PHE A 145 -2.09 24.31 2.71
N GLU A 146 -1.63 25.35 2.05
CA GLU A 146 -0.69 25.32 0.93
C GLU A 146 0.75 24.87 1.32
N GLU A 147 1.04 24.80 2.62
CA GLU A 147 2.32 24.30 3.16
C GLU A 147 2.19 22.90 3.78
N ARG A 148 1.03 22.25 3.61
CA ARG A 148 0.79 20.89 4.11
C ARG A 148 0.95 19.90 2.97
N TYR A 149 1.78 18.88 3.16
CA TYR A 149 2.10 17.89 2.13
C TYR A 149 2.00 16.46 2.69
N GLY A 150 1.55 15.52 1.87
CA GLY A 150 1.47 14.10 2.25
C GLY A 150 0.06 13.52 2.14
N GLY A 151 -0.23 12.56 3.01
CA GLY A 151 -1.52 11.86 3.03
C GLY A 151 -1.80 11.07 1.75
N GLY A 152 -0.76 10.54 1.09
CA GLY A 152 -0.89 9.78 -0.14
C GLY A 152 -1.76 8.54 0.03
N VAL A 153 -2.59 8.22 -0.99
CA VAL A 153 -3.45 7.04 -1.03
C VAL A 153 -3.03 6.20 -2.23
N TRP A 154 -2.00 5.40 -2.04
CA TRP A 154 -1.35 4.66 -3.11
C TRP A 154 -1.62 3.14 -3.08
N THR A 155 -2.59 2.70 -2.26
CA THR A 155 -3.23 1.37 -2.31
C THR A 155 -4.74 1.50 -2.50
N SER A 156 -5.39 0.42 -2.92
CA SER A 156 -6.83 0.38 -3.10
C SER A 156 -7.57 0.34 -1.77
N GLY A 157 -8.76 0.93 -1.72
CA GLY A 157 -9.66 0.81 -0.58
C GLY A 157 -10.43 -0.51 -0.53
N SER A 158 -11.18 -0.70 0.56
CA SER A 158 -12.10 -1.83 0.76
C SER A 158 -13.52 -1.33 1.00
N TYR A 159 -14.53 -2.03 0.47
CA TYR A 159 -15.93 -1.66 0.62
C TYR A 159 -16.70 -2.65 1.48
N ASP A 160 -17.42 -2.14 2.49
CA ASP A 160 -18.40 -2.88 3.29
C ASP A 160 -19.81 -2.55 2.81
N PRO A 161 -20.48 -3.46 2.08
CA PRO A 161 -21.83 -3.22 1.57
C PRO A 161 -22.90 -3.22 2.66
N VAL A 162 -22.65 -3.83 3.81
CA VAL A 162 -23.60 -3.90 4.93
C VAL A 162 -23.71 -2.53 5.62
N ARG A 163 -22.58 -1.86 5.82
CA ARG A 163 -22.50 -0.54 6.47
C ARG A 163 -22.53 0.60 5.48
N ASN A 164 -22.36 0.30 4.20
CA ASN A 164 -22.15 1.27 3.15
C ASN A 164 -20.98 2.22 3.47
N LEU A 165 -19.81 1.63 3.78
CA LEU A 165 -18.58 2.34 4.08
C LEU A 165 -17.44 1.86 3.19
N VAL A 166 -16.62 2.80 2.72
CA VAL A 166 -15.33 2.49 2.11
C VAL A 166 -14.21 2.87 3.05
N TYR A 167 -13.19 2.01 3.13
CA TYR A 167 -12.05 2.19 4.02
C TYR A 167 -10.80 2.40 3.18
N PHE A 168 -10.02 3.44 3.53
CA PHE A 168 -8.74 3.74 2.89
C PHE A 168 -7.68 3.97 3.96
N GLY A 169 -6.46 3.53 3.68
CA GLY A 169 -5.29 3.95 4.41
C GLY A 169 -4.69 5.22 3.80
N THR A 170 -4.04 6.04 4.60
CA THR A 170 -3.27 7.19 4.15
C THR A 170 -1.80 7.04 4.51
N GLY A 171 -0.94 7.61 3.68
CA GLY A 171 0.50 7.64 3.90
C GLY A 171 0.92 8.79 4.80
N ASN A 172 2.23 8.89 4.99
CA ASN A 172 2.91 9.85 5.85
C ASN A 172 2.79 11.31 5.40
N THR A 173 3.37 12.20 6.19
CA THR A 173 3.71 13.57 5.79
C THR A 173 4.90 13.57 4.85
N TYR A 174 4.83 14.33 3.75
CA TYR A 174 5.94 14.45 2.80
C TYR A 174 6.90 15.60 3.12
N ASP A 175 6.48 16.56 3.94
CA ASP A 175 7.32 17.61 4.50
C ASP A 175 7.20 17.60 6.03
N VAL A 176 8.21 17.09 6.71
CA VAL A 176 8.24 17.01 8.17
C VAL A 176 8.71 18.31 8.83
N GLY A 177 9.23 19.28 8.06
CA GLY A 177 9.85 20.49 8.61
C GLY A 177 8.95 21.22 9.60
N THR A 178 7.67 21.42 9.28
CA THR A 178 6.70 22.07 10.17
C THR A 178 6.45 21.26 11.45
N LEU A 179 6.46 19.93 11.36
CA LEU A 179 6.23 19.04 12.50
C LEU A 179 7.45 18.94 13.43
N MET A 180 8.63 19.27 12.93
CA MET A 180 9.88 19.30 13.70
C MET A 180 10.03 20.57 14.52
N LEU A 181 9.32 21.64 14.15
CA LEU A 181 9.34 22.89 14.92
C LEU A 181 8.60 22.75 16.26
N PRO A 182 8.97 23.56 17.28
CA PRO A 182 8.19 23.64 18.50
C PRO A 182 6.73 24.01 18.21
N GLN A 183 5.81 23.54 19.04
CA GLN A 183 4.39 23.89 18.92
C GLN A 183 4.21 25.40 18.93
N LYS A 184 3.56 25.94 17.88
CA LYS A 184 3.47 27.38 17.66
C LYS A 184 2.41 28.07 18.53
N ARG A 185 1.30 27.39 18.80
CA ARG A 185 0.12 27.96 19.51
C ARG A 185 -0.50 26.96 20.46
N VAL A 186 -1.07 27.46 21.53
CA VAL A 186 -1.90 26.67 22.46
C VAL A 186 -3.14 26.17 21.70
N GLY A 187 -3.46 24.89 21.83
CA GLY A 187 -4.60 24.25 21.14
C GLY A 187 -4.28 23.65 19.77
N GLU A 188 -3.12 23.92 19.19
CA GLU A 188 -2.64 23.25 17.99
C GLU A 188 -1.82 22.01 18.37
N SER A 189 -1.92 20.94 17.55
CA SER A 189 -1.06 19.77 17.69
C SER A 189 -0.14 19.62 16.48
N ARG A 190 0.71 18.59 16.48
CA ARG A 190 1.60 18.22 15.39
C ARG A 190 1.27 16.84 14.81
N ASP A 191 0.04 16.36 15.07
CA ASP A 191 -0.40 15.01 14.68
C ASP A 191 -0.55 14.83 13.17
N ALA A 192 -0.72 15.94 12.42
CA ALA A 192 -0.80 15.98 10.96
C ALA A 192 -1.97 15.14 10.39
N LEU A 193 -3.21 15.39 10.87
CA LEU A 193 -4.38 14.67 10.37
C LEU A 193 -4.66 15.02 8.88
N TYR A 194 -4.97 14.03 8.03
CA TYR A 194 -5.21 12.60 8.32
C TYR A 194 -4.09 11.73 7.75
N THR A 195 -2.82 12.06 7.96
CA THR A 195 -1.71 11.15 7.59
C THR A 195 -1.73 9.91 8.47
N ASP A 196 -1.18 8.81 7.97
CA ASP A 196 -1.01 7.54 8.69
C ASP A 196 -2.29 7.02 9.36
N SER A 197 -3.41 7.16 8.68
CA SER A 197 -4.74 6.90 9.22
C SER A 197 -5.49 5.86 8.40
N THR A 198 -6.39 5.15 9.07
CA THR A 198 -7.53 4.49 8.41
C THR A 198 -8.69 5.46 8.39
N LEU A 199 -9.25 5.70 7.21
CA LEU A 199 -10.42 6.53 6.96
C LEU A 199 -11.60 5.66 6.59
N ALA A 200 -12.77 5.86 7.21
CA ALA A 200 -14.03 5.30 6.78
C ALA A 200 -14.91 6.40 6.19
N LEU A 201 -15.18 6.31 4.90
CA LEU A 201 -15.97 7.28 4.17
C LEU A 201 -17.32 6.70 3.75
N ASN A 202 -18.35 7.52 3.73
CA ASN A 202 -19.60 7.18 3.07
C ASN A 202 -19.41 7.27 1.55
N PRO A 203 -19.57 6.18 0.76
CA PRO A 203 -19.29 6.17 -0.67
C PRO A 203 -20.24 7.04 -1.50
N ASP A 204 -21.45 7.33 -0.99
CA ASP A 204 -22.44 8.14 -1.73
C ASP A 204 -22.11 9.63 -1.65
N THR A 205 -21.46 10.09 -0.55
CA THR A 205 -21.27 11.51 -0.24
C THR A 205 -19.82 11.94 -0.05
N GLY A 206 -18.87 11.01 0.09
CA GLY A 206 -17.49 11.28 0.43
C GLY A 206 -17.26 11.76 1.87
N LYS A 207 -18.31 11.82 2.70
CA LYS A 207 -18.19 12.31 4.08
C LYS A 207 -17.43 11.29 4.95
N LEU A 208 -16.51 11.81 5.75
CA LEU A 208 -15.80 11.03 6.78
C LEU A 208 -16.79 10.64 7.88
N VAL A 209 -16.88 9.33 8.16
CA VAL A 209 -17.71 8.78 9.24
C VAL A 209 -16.88 8.60 10.49
N TRP A 210 -15.67 8.04 10.35
CA TRP A 210 -14.67 7.94 11.40
C TRP A 210 -13.27 7.83 10.81
N HIS A 211 -12.27 8.13 11.61
CA HIS A 211 -10.87 7.84 11.32
C HIS A 211 -10.17 7.27 12.55
N SER A 212 -9.07 6.58 12.30
CA SER A 212 -8.14 6.11 13.34
C SER A 212 -6.73 6.39 12.86
N GLN A 213 -6.02 7.31 13.51
CA GLN A 213 -4.64 7.62 13.19
C GLN A 213 -3.73 6.65 13.94
N HIS A 214 -2.89 5.93 13.18
CA HIS A 214 -2.02 4.89 13.71
C HIS A 214 -0.67 5.44 14.20
N MET A 215 -0.10 6.38 13.44
CA MET A 215 1.13 7.06 13.80
C MET A 215 0.89 8.57 13.77
N LYS A 216 0.93 9.19 14.93
CA LYS A 216 0.91 10.65 15.04
C LYS A 216 2.28 11.22 14.71
N ARG A 217 2.29 12.33 13.98
CA ARG A 217 3.54 13.04 13.68
C ARG A 217 4.62 12.11 13.11
N ASP A 218 4.30 11.39 12.05
CA ASP A 218 5.29 10.57 11.36
C ASP A 218 6.38 11.45 10.71
N VAL A 219 7.56 11.40 11.29
CA VAL A 219 8.77 12.08 10.83
C VAL A 219 9.85 11.09 10.35
N TRP A 220 9.45 9.83 10.09
CA TRP A 220 10.34 8.72 9.71
C TRP A 220 9.96 8.06 8.39
N ASP A 221 8.87 8.47 7.75
CA ASP A 221 8.29 7.83 6.55
C ASP A 221 7.81 6.39 6.82
N LEU A 222 6.84 6.24 7.73
CA LEU A 222 6.37 4.94 8.23
C LEU A 222 4.98 4.52 7.76
N ASP A 223 4.45 5.13 6.77
CA ASP A 223 3.18 4.90 6.06
C ASP A 223 2.24 3.81 6.63
N TRP A 224 0.93 4.16 6.72
CA TRP A 224 -0.15 3.23 7.05
C TRP A 224 -1.19 3.08 5.92
N VAL A 225 -0.81 3.40 4.71
CA VAL A 225 -1.64 3.45 3.52
C VAL A 225 -2.04 2.08 2.94
N PHE A 226 -1.73 0.98 3.63
CA PHE A 226 -1.86 -0.37 3.11
C PHE A 226 -3.30 -0.89 3.12
N GLU A 227 -3.48 -2.16 2.70
CA GLU A 227 -4.78 -2.79 2.59
C GLU A 227 -5.58 -2.73 3.88
N GLN A 228 -6.87 -2.47 3.77
CA GLN A 228 -7.84 -2.44 4.84
C GLN A 228 -8.64 -3.75 4.81
N SER A 229 -8.15 -4.78 5.50
CA SER A 229 -8.76 -6.12 5.48
C SER A 229 -10.02 -6.16 6.34
N LEU A 230 -11.17 -6.49 5.71
CA LEU A 230 -12.45 -6.61 6.40
C LEU A 230 -12.63 -8.04 6.90
N LEU A 231 -12.41 -8.24 8.19
CA LEU A 231 -12.36 -9.57 8.81
C LEU A 231 -13.45 -9.71 9.90
N THR A 232 -13.86 -10.95 10.16
CA THR A 232 -14.64 -11.29 11.36
C THR A 232 -13.84 -12.25 12.20
N LEU A 233 -13.51 -11.86 13.42
CA LEU A 233 -12.69 -12.63 14.35
C LEU A 233 -13.44 -12.85 15.67
N PRO A 234 -13.21 -13.97 16.38
CA PRO A 234 -13.68 -14.14 17.75
C PRO A 234 -12.82 -13.27 18.70
N VAL A 235 -13.42 -12.20 19.22
CA VAL A 235 -12.82 -11.36 20.26
C VAL A 235 -13.57 -11.61 21.56
N ASN A 236 -12.87 -12.09 22.58
CA ASN A 236 -13.49 -12.50 23.86
C ASN A 236 -14.68 -13.49 23.67
N GLY A 237 -14.52 -14.42 22.71
CA GLY A 237 -15.53 -15.44 22.38
C GLY A 237 -16.72 -14.95 21.54
N LYS A 238 -16.73 -13.68 21.11
CA LYS A 238 -17.82 -13.12 20.30
C LYS A 238 -17.32 -12.79 18.88
N PRO A 239 -18.06 -13.17 17.82
CA PRO A 239 -17.76 -12.72 16.46
C PRO A 239 -17.76 -11.19 16.42
N THR A 240 -16.64 -10.62 16.04
CA THR A 240 -16.44 -9.15 15.95
C THR A 240 -15.98 -8.79 14.56
N GLU A 241 -16.66 -7.83 13.94
CA GLU A 241 -16.35 -7.37 12.60
C GLU A 241 -15.34 -6.24 12.66
N LEU A 242 -14.19 -6.46 12.03
CA LEU A 242 -13.00 -5.63 12.17
C LEU A 242 -12.49 -5.13 10.81
N VAL A 243 -11.89 -3.96 10.83
CA VAL A 243 -10.89 -3.54 9.84
C VAL A 243 -9.52 -3.82 10.43
N VAL A 244 -8.71 -4.60 9.71
CA VAL A 244 -7.34 -4.93 10.11
C VAL A 244 -6.38 -4.41 9.06
N THR A 245 -5.39 -3.66 9.49
CA THR A 245 -4.31 -3.12 8.64
C THR A 245 -2.99 -3.14 9.38
N GLY A 246 -1.87 -2.97 8.69
CA GLY A 246 -0.56 -2.86 9.31
C GLY A 246 0.34 -1.87 8.59
N GLY A 247 1.11 -1.09 9.35
CA GLY A 247 2.05 -0.10 8.83
C GLY A 247 3.40 -0.66 8.39
N LYS A 248 4.27 0.21 7.89
CA LYS A 248 5.67 -0.10 7.55
C LYS A 248 6.45 -0.71 8.72
N THR A 249 6.09 -0.40 9.95
CA THR A 249 6.66 -0.97 11.19
C THR A 249 6.37 -2.45 11.38
N ALA A 250 5.48 -3.05 10.59
CA ALA A 250 4.91 -4.38 10.82
C ALA A 250 4.14 -4.48 12.16
N ILE A 251 3.61 -3.38 12.64
CA ILE A 251 2.58 -3.35 13.67
C ILE A 251 1.23 -3.43 12.96
N PHE A 252 0.38 -4.36 13.37
CA PHE A 252 -1.00 -4.50 12.89
C PHE A 252 -1.96 -3.93 13.92
N ALA A 253 -2.95 -3.20 13.46
CA ALA A 253 -4.05 -2.68 14.26
C ALA A 253 -5.38 -3.25 13.76
N ALA A 254 -6.24 -3.61 14.68
CA ALA A 254 -7.62 -4.03 14.44
C ALA A 254 -8.58 -3.04 15.08
N MET A 255 -9.51 -2.53 14.30
CA MET A 255 -10.52 -1.57 14.71
C MET A 255 -11.92 -2.12 14.47
N ASP A 256 -12.86 -1.79 15.34
CA ASP A 256 -14.28 -2.03 15.10
C ASP A 256 -14.71 -1.36 13.79
N ARG A 257 -15.29 -2.13 12.88
CA ARG A 257 -15.63 -1.70 11.52
C ARG A 257 -16.62 -0.54 11.46
N SER A 258 -17.50 -0.44 12.45
CA SER A 258 -18.55 0.57 12.50
C SER A 258 -18.07 1.90 13.09
N THR A 259 -17.15 1.83 14.06
CA THR A 259 -16.82 2.98 14.92
C THR A 259 -15.37 3.44 14.85
N GLY A 260 -14.48 2.63 14.26
CA GLY A 260 -13.05 2.89 14.26
C GLY A 260 -12.36 2.68 15.62
N LYS A 261 -13.09 2.24 16.65
CA LYS A 261 -12.50 2.01 17.98
C LYS A 261 -11.48 0.88 17.90
N HIS A 262 -10.34 1.11 18.52
CA HIS A 262 -9.28 0.11 18.67
C HIS A 262 -9.78 -1.13 19.42
N VAL A 263 -9.38 -2.30 18.93
CA VAL A 263 -9.72 -3.59 19.53
C VAL A 263 -8.47 -4.33 20.00
N PHE A 264 -7.44 -4.41 19.15
CA PHE A 264 -6.12 -4.92 19.50
C PHE A 264 -5.05 -4.45 18.52
N SER A 265 -3.79 -4.51 18.95
CA SER A 265 -2.62 -4.39 18.09
C SER A 265 -1.71 -5.61 18.21
N ARG A 266 -0.90 -5.84 17.16
CA ARG A 266 0.12 -6.91 17.11
C ARG A 266 1.40 -6.34 16.51
N ASP A 267 2.44 -6.25 17.31
CA ASP A 267 3.79 -5.94 16.85
C ASP A 267 4.52 -7.25 16.50
N LEU A 268 5.03 -7.34 15.28
CA LEU A 268 5.77 -8.52 14.82
C LEU A 268 7.27 -8.47 15.18
N GLY A 269 7.69 -7.50 15.97
CA GLY A 269 9.03 -7.40 16.54
C GLY A 269 10.13 -7.01 15.55
N LEU A 270 9.80 -6.33 14.46
CA LEU A 270 10.75 -5.90 13.43
C LEU A 270 11.11 -4.42 13.48
N GLN A 271 10.69 -3.71 14.51
CA GLN A 271 10.82 -2.27 14.62
C GLN A 271 11.47 -1.84 15.96
N ASN A 272 12.05 -0.63 16.01
CA ASN A 272 12.57 0.01 17.22
C ASN A 272 11.99 1.42 17.45
N ILE A 273 11.01 1.81 16.64
CA ILE A 273 10.45 3.17 16.59
C ILE A 273 9.36 3.36 17.62
N VAL A 274 8.55 2.32 17.86
CA VAL A 274 7.46 2.34 18.85
C VAL A 274 7.90 1.60 20.11
N THR A 275 7.87 2.26 21.24
CA THR A 275 8.25 1.67 22.54
C THR A 275 7.10 0.96 23.22
N SER A 276 5.88 1.43 23.01
CA SER A 276 4.67 0.82 23.55
C SER A 276 3.44 1.22 22.75
N ILE A 277 2.38 0.45 22.90
CA ILE A 277 1.08 0.70 22.30
C ILE A 277 0.06 0.73 23.43
N ASP A 278 -0.70 1.82 23.55
CA ASP A 278 -1.78 1.90 24.51
C ASP A 278 -2.85 0.86 24.20
N PRO A 279 -3.15 -0.08 25.08
CA PRO A 279 -4.07 -1.19 24.78
C PRO A 279 -5.54 -0.74 24.64
N ALA A 280 -5.90 0.43 25.18
CA ALA A 280 -7.27 0.93 25.12
C ALA A 280 -7.53 1.74 23.84
N THR A 281 -6.54 2.49 23.39
CA THR A 281 -6.70 3.43 22.27
C THR A 281 -5.97 2.98 21.00
N GLY A 282 -4.98 2.10 21.12
CA GLY A 282 -4.08 1.72 20.03
C GLY A 282 -3.01 2.76 19.71
N GLU A 283 -2.91 3.82 20.50
CA GLU A 283 -1.92 4.89 20.31
C GLU A 283 -0.50 4.32 20.43
N GLN A 284 0.29 4.55 19.40
CA GLN A 284 1.69 4.13 19.34
C GLN A 284 2.56 5.23 19.94
N ILE A 285 3.34 4.87 20.94
CA ILE A 285 4.25 5.81 21.64
C ILE A 285 5.62 5.72 20.99
N PRO A 286 6.07 6.78 20.29
CA PRO A 286 7.36 6.78 19.64
C PRO A 286 8.51 6.68 20.63
N ASN A 287 9.62 6.07 20.18
CA ASN A 287 10.88 6.01 20.91
C ASN A 287 11.57 7.38 20.88
N PRO A 288 11.66 8.10 22.02
CA PRO A 288 12.25 9.44 22.06
C PRO A 288 13.74 9.46 21.65
N ALA A 289 14.45 8.33 21.79
CA ALA A 289 15.83 8.22 21.37
C ALA A 289 16.01 8.29 19.84
N LEU A 290 14.93 8.04 19.10
CA LEU A 290 14.93 8.07 17.62
C LEU A 290 14.35 9.37 17.05
N GLU A 291 13.98 10.33 17.89
CA GLU A 291 13.60 11.67 17.42
C GLU A 291 14.71 12.24 16.54
N PRO A 292 14.40 12.69 15.30
CA PRO A 292 15.42 13.24 14.41
C PRO A 292 16.10 14.48 15.00
N GLU A 293 17.41 14.53 14.92
CA GLU A 293 18.22 15.66 15.36
C GLU A 293 19.17 16.08 14.24
N PRO A 294 19.31 17.41 13.98
CA PRO A 294 20.22 17.89 12.94
C PRO A 294 21.65 17.35 13.10
N GLY A 295 22.20 16.83 12.02
CA GLY A 295 23.58 16.32 11.99
C GLY A 295 23.84 15.03 12.76
N LYS A 296 22.79 14.39 13.30
CA LYS A 296 22.93 13.09 13.96
C LYS A 296 22.33 11.98 13.10
N THR A 297 23.09 10.88 13.01
CA THR A 297 22.62 9.64 12.39
C THR A 297 22.10 8.69 13.46
N LYS A 298 20.91 8.12 13.23
CA LYS A 298 20.26 7.16 14.14
C LYS A 298 19.97 5.86 13.40
N LEU A 299 20.05 4.73 14.10
CA LEU A 299 19.67 3.44 13.54
C LEU A 299 18.15 3.27 13.64
N LEU A 300 17.48 3.23 12.50
CA LEU A 300 16.06 3.00 12.37
C LEU A 300 15.78 1.60 11.84
N CYS A 301 14.88 0.87 12.48
CA CYS A 301 14.37 -0.41 12.01
C CYS A 301 12.83 -0.36 12.04
N PRO A 302 12.17 -0.70 10.93
CA PRO A 302 12.73 -1.01 9.61
C PRO A 302 13.30 0.22 8.91
N ASN A 303 13.86 0.03 7.70
CA ASN A 303 14.19 1.15 6.81
C ASN A 303 12.92 1.84 6.28
N PHE A 304 13.06 2.93 5.51
CA PHE A 304 11.93 3.70 4.95
C PHE A 304 11.01 2.91 3.99
N ASN A 305 11.48 1.78 3.41
CA ASN A 305 10.61 0.87 2.66
C ASN A 305 9.74 0.00 3.58
N GLY A 306 10.02 0.00 4.88
CA GLY A 306 9.26 -0.76 5.87
C GLY A 306 9.67 -2.23 5.99
N ALA A 307 9.30 -2.85 7.09
CA ALA A 307 9.29 -4.30 7.23
C ALA A 307 8.18 -4.94 6.38
N ARG A 308 7.14 -4.18 6.06
CA ARG A 308 6.15 -4.46 5.00
C ARG A 308 5.90 -3.21 4.17
N ASN A 309 5.32 -3.42 2.99
CA ASN A 309 4.96 -2.34 2.08
C ASN A 309 3.69 -2.74 1.29
N TRP A 310 3.53 -2.28 0.03
CA TRP A 310 2.37 -2.59 -0.82
C TRP A 310 2.10 -4.10 -1.07
N PRO A 311 3.08 -5.04 -1.00
CA PRO A 311 2.74 -6.45 -1.05
C PRO A 311 1.75 -6.80 0.06
N THR A 312 0.57 -7.28 -0.35
CA THR A 312 -0.54 -7.51 0.56
C THR A 312 -0.39 -8.81 1.33
N THR A 313 -0.99 -8.83 2.51
CA THR A 313 -1.19 -10.04 3.30
C THR A 313 -2.23 -10.96 2.65
N ALA A 314 -2.28 -12.20 3.10
CA ALA A 314 -3.36 -13.13 2.79
C ALA A 314 -3.99 -13.66 4.08
N PHE A 315 -5.30 -13.84 4.09
CA PHE A 315 -6.04 -14.29 5.27
C PHE A 315 -6.85 -15.56 5.00
N ASN A 316 -6.74 -16.53 5.90
CA ASN A 316 -7.57 -17.73 5.88
C ASN A 316 -8.71 -17.58 6.91
N PRO A 317 -9.95 -17.37 6.49
CA PRO A 317 -11.08 -17.14 7.40
C PRO A 317 -11.48 -18.36 8.21
N ALA A 318 -11.18 -19.57 7.75
CA ALA A 318 -11.52 -20.81 8.47
C ALA A 318 -10.62 -21.05 9.69
N SER A 319 -9.37 -20.61 9.62
CA SER A 319 -8.36 -20.79 10.68
C SER A 319 -7.98 -19.50 11.39
N TYR A 320 -8.48 -18.33 10.92
CA TYR A 320 -8.12 -16.98 11.38
C TYR A 320 -6.63 -16.67 11.24
N ILE A 321 -5.94 -17.30 10.28
CA ILE A 321 -4.52 -17.10 10.04
C ILE A 321 -4.30 -15.97 9.04
N LEU A 322 -3.52 -14.98 9.44
CA LEU A 322 -2.95 -13.96 8.56
C LEU A 322 -1.53 -14.37 8.18
N TYR A 323 -1.26 -14.40 6.90
CA TYR A 323 0.07 -14.59 6.33
C TYR A 323 0.63 -13.24 5.92
N VAL A 324 1.83 -12.90 6.41
CA VAL A 324 2.43 -11.56 6.24
C VAL A 324 3.74 -11.67 5.49
N PRO A 325 3.89 -10.98 4.34
CA PRO A 325 5.19 -10.85 3.67
C PRO A 325 6.00 -9.73 4.33
N LEU A 326 7.22 -10.05 4.78
CA LEU A 326 8.06 -9.15 5.54
C LEU A 326 9.48 -9.08 4.96
N VAL A 327 10.14 -7.94 5.18
CA VAL A 327 11.54 -7.71 4.86
C VAL A 327 12.26 -7.20 6.11
N GLU A 328 13.30 -7.90 6.53
CA GLU A 328 14.05 -7.61 7.76
C GLU A 328 15.24 -6.70 7.48
N THR A 329 15.04 -5.39 7.59
CA THR A 329 16.06 -4.37 7.31
C THR A 329 16.06 -3.26 8.34
N CYS A 330 17.14 -2.47 8.36
CA CYS A 330 17.24 -1.19 9.07
C CYS A 330 17.80 -0.12 8.13
N ALA A 331 17.96 1.09 8.61
CA ALA A 331 18.66 2.16 7.94
C ALA A 331 19.45 3.03 8.92
N ASP A 332 20.56 3.57 8.43
CA ASP A 332 21.20 4.74 9.03
C ASP A 332 20.41 5.97 8.55
N TYR A 333 19.68 6.59 9.46
CA TYR A 333 18.74 7.68 9.22
C TYR A 333 19.33 8.98 9.73
N SER A 334 19.26 10.05 8.93
CA SER A 334 19.60 11.40 9.34
C SER A 334 18.65 12.41 8.72
N TRP A 335 18.50 13.55 9.41
CA TRP A 335 17.66 14.65 8.98
C TRP A 335 18.48 15.93 8.89
N THR A 336 18.25 16.73 7.84
CA THR A 336 18.88 18.03 7.64
C THR A 336 17.79 19.10 7.57
N PRO A 337 17.79 20.07 8.50
CA PRO A 337 16.83 21.17 8.44
C PRO A 337 17.01 22.00 7.18
N ARG A 338 15.91 22.40 6.58
CA ARG A 338 15.91 23.33 5.45
C ARG A 338 16.09 24.76 5.89
N SER A 339 16.61 25.57 4.98
CA SER A 339 16.58 27.03 5.12
C SER A 339 15.13 27.52 4.98
N PRO A 340 14.74 28.56 5.73
CA PRO A 340 13.42 29.17 5.60
C PRO A 340 13.10 29.54 4.15
N GLY A 341 11.92 29.15 3.65
CA GLY A 341 11.46 29.41 2.28
C GLY A 341 11.92 28.42 1.22
N GLN A 342 12.72 27.41 1.55
CA GLN A 342 12.99 26.30 0.64
C GLN A 342 11.83 25.31 0.65
N ILE A 343 11.27 25.07 -0.53
CA ILE A 343 10.33 23.95 -0.78
C ILE A 343 11.16 22.69 -1.00
N ALA A 344 10.70 21.55 -0.49
CA ALA A 344 11.34 20.26 -0.74
C ALA A 344 11.40 19.97 -2.24
N ALA A 345 12.59 19.95 -2.80
CA ALA A 345 12.79 19.54 -4.18
C ALA A 345 13.00 18.01 -4.26
N GLY A 346 12.11 17.19 -3.71
CA GLY A 346 12.22 15.75 -3.84
C GLY A 346 12.00 14.92 -2.58
N GLY A 347 11.35 15.44 -1.55
CA GLY A 347 11.12 14.77 -0.28
C GLY A 347 11.71 15.54 0.88
N ASP A 348 11.46 15.03 2.03
CA ASP A 348 12.05 15.52 3.26
C ASP A 348 13.57 15.55 3.13
N ASP A 349 14.23 16.45 3.83
CA ASP A 349 15.69 16.41 4.00
C ASP A 349 16.13 15.22 4.85
N ILE A 350 15.44 14.11 4.63
CA ILE A 350 15.67 12.79 5.22
C ILE A 350 16.64 12.03 4.32
N HIS A 351 17.71 11.55 4.92
CA HIS A 351 18.65 10.65 4.29
C HIS A 351 18.61 9.31 5.02
N ALA A 352 18.36 8.24 4.28
CA ALA A 352 18.28 6.89 4.83
C ALA A 352 19.12 5.92 4.00
N ALA A 353 20.19 5.42 4.57
CA ALA A 353 21.03 4.38 3.97
C ALA A 353 20.61 3.01 4.51
N THR A 354 20.02 2.18 3.63
CA THR A 354 19.58 0.82 3.99
C THR A 354 20.75 -0.05 4.44
N ARG A 355 20.55 -0.80 5.52
CA ARG A 355 21.53 -1.74 6.07
C ARG A 355 20.87 -2.98 6.69
N PRO A 356 21.62 -4.08 6.91
CA PRO A 356 21.14 -5.22 7.67
C PRO A 356 20.76 -4.82 9.11
N ARG A 357 19.84 -5.56 9.71
CA ARG A 357 19.60 -5.50 11.15
C ARG A 357 20.86 -5.89 11.94
N PRO A 358 21.14 -5.26 13.09
CA PRO A 358 22.29 -5.62 13.92
C PRO A 358 22.25 -7.06 14.44
N ASP A 359 21.06 -7.59 14.66
CA ASP A 359 20.77 -8.96 15.11
C ASP A 359 20.46 -9.93 13.94
N GLY A 360 20.67 -9.47 12.70
CA GLY A 360 20.35 -10.23 11.50
C GLY A 360 21.39 -11.31 11.18
N ASP A 361 20.93 -12.41 10.60
CA ASP A 361 21.74 -13.55 10.14
C ASP A 361 21.97 -13.55 8.61
N GLY A 362 21.71 -12.43 7.95
CA GLY A 362 21.82 -12.28 6.50
C GLY A 362 20.61 -12.77 5.72
N LYS A 363 19.53 -13.17 6.36
CA LYS A 363 18.24 -13.46 5.74
C LYS A 363 17.35 -12.23 5.83
N PHE A 364 16.81 -11.81 4.70
CA PHE A 364 15.99 -10.58 4.63
C PHE A 364 14.53 -10.85 4.35
N GLY A 365 14.19 -11.92 3.62
CA GLY A 365 12.79 -12.30 3.36
C GLY A 365 12.22 -13.11 4.51
N ARG A 366 11.00 -12.77 4.96
CA ARG A 366 10.27 -13.47 6.00
C ARG A 366 8.80 -13.62 5.64
N ILE A 367 8.24 -14.80 5.78
CA ILE A 367 6.81 -15.05 5.83
C ILE A 367 6.47 -15.37 7.27
N GLU A 368 5.47 -14.70 7.81
CA GLU A 368 4.96 -15.01 9.14
C GLU A 368 3.49 -15.39 9.07
N ALA A 369 3.14 -16.52 9.68
CA ALA A 369 1.76 -16.94 9.86
C ALA A 369 1.33 -16.69 11.30
N ILE A 370 0.39 -15.79 11.49
CA ILE A 370 -0.14 -15.44 12.81
C ILE A 370 -1.64 -15.70 12.88
N ASN A 371 -2.08 -16.42 13.91
CA ASN A 371 -3.50 -16.54 14.22
C ASN A 371 -3.98 -15.26 14.90
N LEU A 372 -4.77 -14.46 14.21
CA LEU A 372 -5.23 -13.15 14.71
C LEU A 372 -6.18 -13.26 15.90
N ALA A 373 -6.93 -14.36 16.03
CA ALA A 373 -7.85 -14.56 17.15
C ALA A 373 -7.12 -14.80 18.47
N THR A 374 -5.95 -15.45 18.42
CA THR A 374 -5.16 -15.78 19.62
C THR A 374 -3.90 -14.91 19.77
N GLY A 375 -3.46 -14.25 18.70
CA GLY A 375 -2.18 -13.55 18.62
C GLY A 375 -0.97 -14.48 18.53
N LYS A 376 -1.18 -15.80 18.36
CA LYS A 376 -0.10 -16.77 18.34
C LYS A 376 0.54 -16.84 16.95
N VAL A 377 1.87 -16.68 16.88
CA VAL A 377 2.66 -17.02 15.70
C VAL A 377 2.72 -18.53 15.56
N LEU A 378 2.31 -19.06 14.42
CA LEU A 378 2.26 -20.49 14.14
C LEU A 378 3.56 -20.98 13.54
N TRP A 379 4.08 -20.24 12.55
CA TRP A 379 5.35 -20.52 11.92
C TRP A 379 5.94 -19.25 11.28
N ILE A 380 7.24 -19.28 11.11
CA ILE A 380 8.03 -18.26 10.42
C ILE A 380 8.92 -18.98 9.42
N HIS A 381 8.86 -18.58 8.16
CA HIS A 381 9.83 -18.97 7.14
C HIS A 381 10.73 -17.78 6.83
N ARG A 382 12.07 -17.97 6.88
CA ARG A 382 13.05 -16.93 6.58
C ARG A 382 14.01 -17.39 5.49
N GLN A 383 14.29 -16.50 4.54
CA GLN A 383 15.16 -16.76 3.40
C GLN A 383 16.10 -15.60 3.11
N ARG A 384 17.16 -15.86 2.33
CA ARG A 384 18.15 -14.85 1.94
C ARG A 384 17.52 -13.69 1.17
N ALA A 385 16.74 -14.02 0.13
CA ALA A 385 16.14 -13.05 -0.76
C ALA A 385 14.96 -12.32 -0.10
N PRO A 386 14.89 -10.98 -0.18
CA PRO A 386 13.71 -10.22 0.19
C PRO A 386 12.46 -10.66 -0.56
N LEU A 387 11.28 -10.63 0.10
CA LEU A 387 10.00 -10.85 -0.55
C LEU A 387 9.59 -9.59 -1.32
N VAL A 388 9.06 -9.75 -2.54
CA VAL A 388 8.72 -8.63 -3.42
C VAL A 388 7.30 -8.72 -4.00
N SER A 389 6.58 -9.81 -3.77
CA SER A 389 5.19 -9.99 -4.19
C SER A 389 4.22 -9.98 -3.03
N SER A 390 2.94 -9.76 -3.31
CA SER A 390 1.85 -10.09 -2.39
C SER A 390 1.79 -11.60 -2.13
N LEU A 391 1.12 -11.99 -1.04
CA LEU A 391 0.80 -13.38 -0.75
C LEU A 391 -0.55 -13.76 -1.36
N LEU A 392 -0.68 -15.01 -1.75
CA LEU A 392 -1.95 -15.63 -2.14
C LEU A 392 -2.16 -16.89 -1.30
N ALA A 393 -3.17 -16.91 -0.46
CA ALA A 393 -3.61 -18.12 0.24
C ALA A 393 -4.79 -18.76 -0.50
N THR A 394 -4.80 -20.08 -0.58
CA THR A 394 -5.86 -20.85 -1.24
C THR A 394 -6.57 -21.80 -0.27
N ALA A 395 -7.78 -22.21 -0.62
CA ALA A 395 -8.55 -23.20 0.15
C ALA A 395 -7.91 -24.61 0.14
N GLY A 396 -6.94 -24.84 -0.74
CA GLY A 396 -6.16 -26.09 -0.81
C GLY A 396 -4.91 -26.08 0.07
N ASP A 397 -4.89 -25.26 1.12
CA ASP A 397 -3.79 -25.15 2.10
C ASP A 397 -2.42 -24.75 1.51
N LEU A 398 -2.43 -23.91 0.46
CA LEU A 398 -1.24 -23.37 -0.14
C LEU A 398 -1.13 -21.84 0.07
N VAL A 399 0.10 -21.37 0.29
CA VAL A 399 0.47 -19.95 0.32
C VAL A 399 1.54 -19.70 -0.75
N PHE A 400 1.23 -18.86 -1.74
CA PHE A 400 2.15 -18.49 -2.81
C PHE A 400 2.79 -17.14 -2.53
N VAL A 401 4.09 -17.01 -2.90
CA VAL A 401 4.83 -15.74 -2.79
C VAL A 401 6.00 -15.73 -3.76
N GLY A 402 6.40 -14.52 -4.16
CA GLY A 402 7.58 -14.27 -4.97
C GLY A 402 8.67 -13.50 -4.23
N ALA A 403 9.92 -13.79 -4.56
CA ALA A 403 11.10 -13.18 -3.97
C ALA A 403 12.03 -12.56 -5.00
N LEU A 404 12.97 -11.72 -4.53
CA LEU A 404 13.91 -10.97 -5.37
C LEU A 404 14.82 -11.88 -6.22
N ASP A 405 15.14 -13.08 -5.74
CA ASP A 405 15.93 -14.11 -6.44
C ASP A 405 15.17 -14.80 -7.58
N ARG A 406 14.01 -14.24 -7.94
CA ARG A 406 13.13 -14.70 -9.04
C ARG A 406 12.38 -16.01 -8.75
N PHE A 407 12.49 -16.55 -7.54
CA PHE A 407 11.67 -17.71 -7.18
C PHE A 407 10.23 -17.29 -6.89
N PHE A 408 9.31 -18.05 -7.48
CA PHE A 408 7.91 -18.09 -7.11
C PHE A 408 7.63 -19.42 -6.43
N SER A 409 7.17 -19.36 -5.19
CA SER A 409 7.15 -20.50 -4.28
C SER A 409 5.77 -20.74 -3.71
N ALA A 410 5.43 -22.00 -3.42
CA ALA A 410 4.25 -22.43 -2.70
C ALA A 410 4.65 -23.13 -1.40
N TYR A 411 4.06 -22.68 -0.31
CA TYR A 411 4.27 -23.22 1.03
C TYR A 411 2.99 -23.87 1.56
N HIS A 412 3.12 -24.89 2.41
CA HIS A 412 1.99 -25.43 3.15
C HIS A 412 1.48 -24.41 4.17
N ALA A 413 0.21 -24.05 4.08
CA ALA A 413 -0.39 -22.96 4.86
C ALA A 413 -0.30 -23.17 6.38
N GLY A 414 -0.42 -24.44 6.85
CA GLY A 414 -0.40 -24.78 8.26
C GLY A 414 1.00 -24.90 8.87
N THR A 415 2.04 -25.22 8.08
CA THR A 415 3.39 -25.54 8.61
C THR A 415 4.50 -24.61 8.11
N GLY A 416 4.28 -23.89 7.00
CA GLY A 416 5.32 -23.10 6.34
C GLY A 416 6.36 -23.95 5.58
N GLU A 417 6.12 -25.24 5.39
CA GLU A 417 6.97 -26.11 4.60
C GLU A 417 6.92 -25.72 3.13
N LEU A 418 8.09 -25.61 2.47
CA LEU A 418 8.20 -25.38 1.05
C LEU A 418 7.75 -26.64 0.29
N LEU A 419 6.67 -26.54 -0.48
CA LEU A 419 6.13 -27.64 -1.25
C LEU A 419 6.52 -27.61 -2.71
N TRP A 420 6.66 -26.40 -3.27
CA TRP A 420 7.01 -26.19 -4.68
C TRP A 420 7.64 -24.83 -4.89
N GLN A 421 8.53 -24.76 -5.85
CA GLN A 421 9.11 -23.50 -6.33
C GLN A 421 9.55 -23.58 -7.78
N THR A 422 9.56 -22.45 -8.46
CA THR A 422 10.12 -22.30 -9.79
C THR A 422 10.81 -20.96 -9.92
N GLN A 423 11.89 -20.90 -10.71
CA GLN A 423 12.58 -19.65 -10.97
C GLN A 423 12.03 -19.02 -12.25
N LEU A 424 11.65 -17.74 -12.17
CA LEU A 424 11.11 -16.97 -13.28
C LEU A 424 12.24 -16.22 -14.03
N ASN A 425 11.89 -15.58 -15.15
CA ASN A 425 12.85 -14.76 -15.91
C ASN A 425 13.31 -13.50 -15.15
N ALA A 426 12.46 -12.94 -14.30
CA ALA A 426 12.71 -11.78 -13.45
C ALA A 426 11.93 -11.88 -12.13
N ALA A 427 12.16 -10.98 -11.19
CA ALA A 427 11.46 -10.98 -9.90
C ALA A 427 9.94 -10.85 -10.09
N PRO A 428 9.12 -11.68 -9.40
CA PRO A 428 7.67 -11.61 -9.43
C PRO A 428 7.15 -10.45 -8.57
N ASN A 429 7.05 -9.27 -9.17
CA ASN A 429 6.68 -8.01 -8.52
C ASN A 429 5.18 -7.69 -8.59
N SER A 430 4.32 -8.69 -8.49
CA SER A 430 2.86 -8.49 -8.58
C SER A 430 2.13 -9.23 -7.47
N SER A 431 0.83 -9.00 -7.39
CA SER A 431 -0.05 -9.85 -6.58
C SER A 431 -0.40 -11.10 -7.39
N PRO A 432 -0.03 -12.30 -6.94
CA PRO A 432 -0.48 -13.52 -7.58
C PRO A 432 -1.99 -13.67 -7.43
N VAL A 433 -2.62 -14.25 -8.45
CA VAL A 433 -4.06 -14.51 -8.46
C VAL A 433 -4.34 -15.97 -8.80
N THR A 434 -5.45 -16.51 -8.31
CA THR A 434 -5.95 -17.81 -8.72
C THR A 434 -7.31 -17.67 -9.39
N TYR A 435 -7.55 -18.46 -10.41
CA TYR A 435 -8.81 -18.49 -11.15
C TYR A 435 -9.09 -19.88 -11.69
N SER A 436 -10.31 -20.12 -12.14
CA SER A 436 -10.72 -21.39 -12.72
C SER A 436 -11.33 -21.20 -14.11
N VAL A 437 -10.95 -22.05 -15.05
CA VAL A 437 -11.54 -22.13 -16.39
C VAL A 437 -11.90 -23.59 -16.66
N GLN A 438 -13.15 -23.86 -16.99
CA GLN A 438 -13.66 -25.22 -17.30
C GLN A 438 -13.36 -26.27 -16.21
N GLY A 439 -13.38 -25.82 -14.93
CA GLY A 439 -13.09 -26.70 -13.78
C GLY A 439 -11.61 -26.90 -13.46
N GLU A 440 -10.69 -26.41 -14.30
CA GLU A 440 -9.25 -26.45 -14.06
C GLU A 440 -8.80 -25.18 -13.32
N GLN A 441 -7.98 -25.35 -12.28
CA GLN A 441 -7.45 -24.25 -11.50
C GLN A 441 -6.11 -23.78 -12.05
N TYR A 442 -5.95 -22.45 -12.10
CA TYR A 442 -4.73 -21.77 -12.50
C TYR A 442 -4.25 -20.82 -11.42
N VAL A 443 -2.94 -20.60 -11.38
CA VAL A 443 -2.29 -19.55 -10.59
C VAL A 443 -1.48 -18.69 -11.54
N ALA A 444 -1.68 -17.38 -11.49
CA ALA A 444 -0.99 -16.44 -12.36
C ALA A 444 -0.21 -15.41 -11.55
N VAL A 445 0.98 -15.05 -12.04
CA VAL A 445 1.84 -14.00 -11.46
C VAL A 445 2.58 -13.28 -12.59
N VAL A 446 2.76 -11.97 -12.43
CA VAL A 446 3.56 -11.15 -13.34
C VAL A 446 4.97 -10.98 -12.78
N SER A 447 5.98 -11.28 -13.58
CA SER A 447 7.38 -10.98 -13.30
C SER A 447 7.90 -9.88 -14.20
N GLY A 448 8.97 -9.20 -13.79
CA GLY A 448 9.62 -8.13 -14.54
C GLY A 448 9.35 -6.76 -13.95
N GLY A 449 10.04 -5.74 -14.48
CA GLY A 449 9.97 -4.37 -14.01
C GLY A 449 10.49 -4.21 -12.57
N GLY A 450 11.59 -3.52 -12.36
CA GLY A 450 12.06 -3.18 -11.01
C GLY A 450 11.08 -2.22 -10.31
N GLY A 451 10.86 -2.40 -9.02
CA GLY A 451 10.12 -1.47 -8.17
C GLY A 451 11.00 -0.92 -7.04
N PRO A 452 10.54 0.09 -6.28
CA PRO A 452 11.30 0.64 -5.14
C PRO A 452 11.73 -0.41 -4.11
N LEU A 453 10.88 -1.43 -3.88
CA LEU A 453 11.21 -2.52 -2.97
C LEU A 453 12.37 -3.36 -3.49
N SER A 454 12.38 -3.68 -4.79
CA SER A 454 13.47 -4.44 -5.40
C SER A 454 14.78 -3.65 -5.37
N SER A 455 14.76 -2.36 -5.75
CA SER A 455 15.96 -1.51 -5.75
C SER A 455 16.45 -1.20 -4.35
N GLY A 456 15.56 -0.92 -3.40
CA GLY A 456 15.92 -0.61 -2.01
C GLY A 456 16.53 -1.80 -1.26
N SER A 457 16.25 -3.03 -1.68
CA SER A 457 16.78 -4.25 -1.07
C SER A 457 17.98 -4.85 -1.83
N ALA A 458 18.21 -4.45 -3.09
CA ALA A 458 19.26 -5.03 -3.93
C ALA A 458 20.67 -4.86 -3.35
N SER A 459 20.95 -3.72 -2.68
CA SER A 459 22.24 -3.47 -2.04
C SER A 459 22.58 -4.45 -0.91
N LEU A 460 21.56 -5.09 -0.31
CA LEU A 460 21.72 -6.07 0.76
C LEU A 460 21.99 -7.47 0.23
N THR A 461 21.71 -7.72 -1.03
CA THR A 461 21.86 -9.01 -1.69
C THR A 461 22.55 -8.85 -3.05
N PRO A 462 23.78 -8.32 -3.10
CA PRO A 462 24.46 -8.00 -4.36
C PRO A 462 24.77 -9.24 -5.22
N GLU A 463 24.72 -10.42 -4.63
CA GLU A 463 24.89 -11.71 -5.31
C GLU A 463 23.60 -12.16 -6.04
N ILE A 464 22.45 -11.54 -5.75
CA ILE A 464 21.18 -11.89 -6.40
C ILE A 464 21.06 -11.13 -7.70
N ASP A 465 21.12 -11.85 -8.81
CA ASP A 465 20.89 -11.29 -10.12
C ASP A 465 19.37 -11.13 -10.39
N ASN A 466 18.96 -9.89 -10.60
CA ASN A 466 17.59 -9.55 -10.99
C ASN A 466 17.63 -8.76 -12.30
N PRO A 467 17.62 -9.43 -13.44
CA PRO A 467 17.78 -8.78 -14.74
C PRO A 467 16.67 -7.76 -14.99
N ALA A 468 17.07 -6.60 -15.49
CA ALA A 468 16.16 -5.63 -16.05
C ALA A 468 15.62 -6.20 -17.38
N GLY A 469 14.44 -6.80 -17.34
CA GLY A 469 13.86 -7.48 -18.49
C GLY A 469 12.39 -7.12 -18.69
N GLY A 470 11.83 -7.60 -19.81
CA GLY A 470 10.44 -7.41 -20.15
C GLY A 470 9.48 -8.04 -19.14
N THR A 471 8.29 -7.47 -19.06
CA THR A 471 7.20 -8.01 -18.22
C THR A 471 6.66 -9.30 -18.83
N THR A 472 6.54 -10.34 -18.00
CA THR A 472 6.02 -11.65 -18.40
C THR A 472 4.90 -12.07 -17.44
N LEU A 473 3.74 -12.43 -17.99
CA LEU A 473 2.69 -13.12 -17.25
C LEU A 473 2.99 -14.63 -17.26
N TRP A 474 3.22 -15.19 -16.09
CA TRP A 474 3.35 -16.62 -15.87
C TRP A 474 2.04 -17.20 -15.39
N VAL A 475 1.62 -18.30 -16.00
CA VAL A 475 0.40 -19.02 -15.64
C VAL A 475 0.75 -20.48 -15.38
N PHE A 476 0.42 -20.95 -14.19
CA PHE A 476 0.63 -22.32 -13.75
C PHE A 476 -0.71 -23.02 -13.61
N LYS A 477 -0.80 -24.22 -14.18
CA LYS A 477 -1.94 -25.11 -14.02
C LYS A 477 -1.56 -26.19 -13.00
N LEU A 478 -2.46 -26.49 -12.07
CA LEU A 478 -2.28 -27.65 -11.22
C LEU A 478 -2.40 -28.93 -12.06
N PRO A 479 -1.58 -29.95 -11.80
CA PRO A 479 -1.70 -31.22 -12.49
C PRO A 479 -3.12 -31.79 -12.30
N SER A 480 -3.70 -32.32 -13.38
CA SER A 480 -4.93 -33.10 -13.30
C SER A 480 -4.64 -34.33 -12.43
N ARG A 481 -5.51 -34.60 -11.48
CA ARG A 481 -5.43 -35.83 -10.66
C ARG A 481 -5.80 -37.05 -11.48
#